data_1ac9ef7f733204ec280e32ad3937b394
#
_entry.id   1ac9ef7f733204ec280e32ad3937b394
#
_cell.length_a   1.000
_cell.length_b   1.000
_cell.length_c   1.000
_cell.angle_alpha   90.00
_cell.angle_beta   90.00
_cell.angle_gamma   90.00
#
_symmetry.space_group_name_H-M   'P 1'
#
loop_
_entity.id
_entity.type
_entity.pdbx_description
1 polymer ?
#
loop_
_entity_poly.entity_id
_entity_poly.type
_entity_poly.pdbx_seq_one_letter_code
_entity_poly.pdbx_strand_id
1 'polypeptide(L)'
;DPDEFLIYPFCDTRPIQALTEWLDGQSIRAFSAMVLDMYPKGKIDAVPYREGQNPFEIANHFDSGNYMISKNPVYANLWIQGGPRARKMFADTPSDAPSLIKIPLVKWHRDYVYVSSTHMLLPRGLNLVYDAAGGEKAAGCLLHAKFLSTLTAKVADELVRVQHFADGREYKAYAETLREDPDLWCKWSEKYSNW
;
A
#
# COMPACT_ATOMS: atom_id res chain seq x y z
N ASP A 1 -3.04 8.72 -1.35
CA ASP A 1 -3.75 8.79 -0.07
C ASP A 1 -2.87 9.53 0.94
N PRO A 2 -3.44 10.27 1.90
CA PRO A 2 -2.66 11.11 2.82
C PRO A 2 -1.84 10.32 3.85
N ASP A 3 -2.11 9.03 4.00
CA ASP A 3 -1.43 8.09 4.89
C ASP A 3 -0.43 7.16 4.15
N GLU A 4 -0.13 7.45 2.87
CA GLU A 4 0.81 6.71 2.04
C GLU A 4 2.01 7.58 1.65
N PHE A 5 3.21 7.12 1.97
CA PHE A 5 4.46 7.84 1.77
C PHE A 5 5.34 7.11 0.75
N LEU A 6 5.63 7.77 -0.36
CA LEU A 6 6.41 7.18 -1.45
C LEU A 6 7.88 7.12 -1.09
N ILE A 7 8.42 5.90 -1.13
CA ILE A 7 9.85 5.61 -1.01
C ILE A 7 10.39 5.17 -2.37
N TYR A 8 11.45 5.81 -2.81
CA TYR A 8 12.15 5.52 -4.07
C TYR A 8 13.66 5.61 -3.86
N PRO A 9 14.49 5.07 -4.75
CA PRO A 9 15.95 5.13 -4.60
C PRO A 9 16.45 6.57 -4.40
N PHE A 10 17.20 6.80 -3.33
CA PHE A 10 17.75 8.10 -2.92
C PHE A 10 16.70 9.15 -2.49
N CYS A 11 15.51 8.75 -2.04
CA CYS A 11 14.46 9.67 -1.61
C CYS A 11 14.83 10.52 -0.38
N ASP A 12 15.85 10.13 0.37
CA ASP A 12 16.43 10.86 1.50
C ASP A 12 17.34 12.02 1.05
N THR A 13 17.93 11.94 -0.13
CA THR A 13 18.92 12.90 -0.64
C THR A 13 18.52 13.58 -1.94
N ARG A 14 17.54 13.04 -2.65
CA ARG A 14 17.09 13.57 -3.95
C ARG A 14 15.59 13.84 -3.94
N PRO A 15 15.15 15.01 -4.38
CA PRO A 15 13.73 15.34 -4.46
C PRO A 15 13.02 14.47 -5.52
N ILE A 16 11.70 14.35 -5.40
CA ILE A 16 10.87 13.60 -6.35
C ILE A 16 11.03 14.05 -7.80
N GLN A 17 11.39 15.31 -8.01
CA GLN A 17 11.71 15.84 -9.32
C GLN A 17 12.86 15.09 -9.99
N ALA A 18 13.92 14.74 -9.25
CA ALA A 18 15.03 13.96 -9.80
C ALA A 18 14.58 12.57 -10.25
N LEU A 19 13.64 11.93 -9.52
CA LEU A 19 13.02 10.68 -9.97
C LEU A 19 12.24 10.87 -11.26
N THR A 20 11.39 11.90 -11.34
CA THR A 20 10.55 12.13 -12.54
C THR A 20 11.37 12.49 -13.76
N GLU A 21 12.45 13.25 -13.61
CA GLU A 21 13.41 13.56 -14.69
C GLU A 21 14.13 12.31 -15.19
N TRP A 22 14.55 11.44 -14.26
CA TRP A 22 15.18 10.17 -14.61
C TRP A 22 14.21 9.24 -15.35
N LEU A 23 12.97 9.08 -14.83
CA LEU A 23 11.92 8.29 -15.48
C LEU A 23 11.63 8.79 -16.91
N ASP A 24 11.59 10.10 -17.08
CA ASP A 24 11.37 10.72 -18.40
C ASP A 24 12.53 10.44 -19.36
N GLY A 25 13.76 10.55 -18.89
CA GLY A 25 14.96 10.21 -19.65
C GLY A 25 15.01 8.72 -20.07
N GLN A 26 14.40 7.82 -19.29
CA GLN A 26 14.26 6.40 -19.61
C GLN A 26 12.98 6.06 -20.39
N SER A 27 12.18 7.06 -20.77
CA SER A 27 10.87 6.87 -21.42
C SER A 27 9.88 6.03 -20.60
N ILE A 28 10.02 6.01 -19.27
CA ILE A 28 9.14 5.32 -18.34
C ILE A 28 7.97 6.25 -18.01
N ARG A 29 6.76 5.87 -18.41
CA ARG A 29 5.57 6.70 -18.27
C ARG A 29 4.78 6.47 -17.00
N ALA A 30 4.97 5.34 -16.33
CA ALA A 30 4.29 4.98 -15.11
C ALA A 30 5.28 4.31 -14.14
N PHE A 31 5.20 4.68 -12.87
CA PHE A 31 6.04 4.16 -11.80
C PHE A 31 5.16 3.45 -10.80
N SER A 32 5.36 2.15 -10.66
CA SER A 32 4.60 1.31 -9.74
C SER A 32 5.25 1.30 -8.37
N ALA A 33 4.45 1.08 -7.34
CA ALA A 33 4.95 0.92 -5.98
C ALA A 33 4.15 -0.15 -5.24
N MET A 34 4.86 -0.95 -4.43
CA MET A 34 4.25 -1.89 -3.52
C MET A 34 3.87 -1.16 -2.23
N VAL A 35 2.66 -1.36 -1.76
CA VAL A 35 2.20 -0.85 -0.46
C VAL A 35 2.71 -1.76 0.63
N LEU A 36 3.43 -1.19 1.60
CA LEU A 36 3.83 -1.84 2.83
C LEU A 36 2.99 -1.29 3.99
N ASP A 37 2.13 -2.11 4.53
CA ASP A 37 1.32 -1.75 5.69
C ASP A 37 2.21 -1.67 6.93
N MET A 38 2.33 -0.46 7.47
CA MET A 38 3.15 -0.18 8.63
C MET A 38 2.33 -0.30 9.91
N TYR A 39 2.92 -0.91 10.94
CA TYR A 39 2.27 -1.12 12.24
C TYR A 39 3.28 -1.03 13.40
N PRO A 40 2.83 -0.77 14.64
CA PRO A 40 3.68 -0.78 15.82
C PRO A 40 4.05 -2.20 16.25
N LYS A 41 5.10 -2.31 17.06
CA LYS A 41 5.35 -3.52 17.84
C LYS A 41 4.33 -3.60 18.98
N GLY A 42 3.55 -4.68 19.03
CA GLY A 42 2.46 -4.86 19.97
C GLY A 42 1.14 -4.23 19.48
N LYS A 43 0.23 -3.94 20.42
CA LYS A 43 -1.12 -3.46 20.09
C LYS A 43 -1.10 -2.11 19.40
N ILE A 44 -1.91 -1.94 18.35
CA ILE A 44 -1.97 -0.72 17.55
C ILE A 44 -2.44 0.51 18.36
N ASP A 45 -3.16 0.31 19.44
CA ASP A 45 -3.70 1.35 20.33
C ASP A 45 -2.85 1.62 21.57
N ALA A 46 -1.73 0.87 21.74
CA ALA A 46 -0.87 1.01 22.92
C ALA A 46 -0.20 2.39 23.00
N VAL A 47 0.10 3.02 21.87
CA VAL A 47 0.70 4.36 21.80
C VAL A 47 -0.23 5.30 21.04
N PRO A 48 -0.77 6.33 21.70
CA PRO A 48 -1.63 7.31 21.02
C PRO A 48 -0.87 8.07 19.93
N TYR A 49 -1.39 8.05 18.71
CA TYR A 49 -0.91 8.91 17.63
C TYR A 49 -1.53 10.31 17.76
N ARG A 50 -0.72 11.34 17.59
CA ARG A 50 -1.13 12.74 17.63
C ARG A 50 -0.91 13.41 16.29
N GLU A 51 -1.81 14.31 15.93
CA GLU A 51 -1.67 15.11 14.72
C GLU A 51 -0.32 15.85 14.68
N GLY A 52 0.33 15.84 13.50
CA GLY A 52 1.65 16.44 13.31
C GLY A 52 2.84 15.56 13.74
N GLN A 53 2.61 14.42 14.39
CA GLN A 53 3.66 13.47 14.73
C GLN A 53 4.04 12.66 13.48
N ASN A 54 5.33 12.28 13.37
CA ASN A 54 5.75 11.33 12.34
C ASN A 54 5.14 9.94 12.64
N PRO A 55 4.25 9.40 11.79
CA PRO A 55 3.59 8.12 12.04
C PRO A 55 4.57 6.94 12.15
N PHE A 56 5.74 7.03 11.53
CA PHE A 56 6.74 5.96 11.52
C PHE A 56 7.59 5.90 12.80
N GLU A 57 7.46 6.86 13.70
CA GLU A 57 7.98 6.73 15.07
C GLU A 57 7.20 5.69 15.88
N ILE A 58 5.93 5.48 15.54
CA ILE A 58 5.03 4.51 16.17
C ILE A 58 4.89 3.27 15.30
N ALA A 59 4.35 3.41 14.09
CA ALA A 59 4.14 2.32 13.14
C ALA A 59 5.42 2.10 12.32
N ASN A 60 6.41 1.47 12.91
CA ASN A 60 7.75 1.31 12.33
C ASN A 60 8.12 -0.14 11.99
N HIS A 61 7.13 -1.04 11.91
CA HIS A 61 7.32 -2.40 11.48
C HIS A 61 6.40 -2.72 10.29
N PHE A 62 6.80 -3.71 9.52
CA PHE A 62 6.07 -4.24 8.37
C PHE A 62 6.31 -5.74 8.24
N ASP A 63 5.51 -6.43 7.44
CA ASP A 63 5.75 -7.83 7.10
C ASP A 63 6.79 -7.91 5.98
N SER A 64 7.94 -8.53 6.22
CA SER A 64 9.02 -8.69 5.23
C SER A 64 8.80 -9.86 4.26
N GLY A 65 7.75 -10.63 4.44
CA GLY A 65 7.41 -11.80 3.62
C GLY A 65 5.94 -12.16 3.69
N ASN A 66 5.60 -13.33 3.13
CA ASN A 66 4.24 -13.86 3.09
C ASN A 66 3.29 -13.05 2.18
N TYR A 67 3.79 -12.76 0.97
CA TYR A 67 3.01 -12.10 -0.08
C TYR A 67 2.67 -13.09 -1.20
N MET A 68 1.42 -13.05 -1.65
CA MET A 68 0.95 -13.74 -2.84
C MET A 68 1.01 -12.78 -4.02
N ILE A 69 1.59 -13.23 -5.13
CA ILE A 69 1.72 -12.43 -6.35
C ILE A 69 1.03 -13.19 -7.49
N SER A 70 0.09 -12.53 -8.12
CA SER A 70 -0.58 -13.02 -9.32
C SER A 70 -0.64 -11.92 -10.38
N LYS A 71 -1.03 -12.27 -11.60
CA LYS A 71 -1.23 -11.30 -12.68
C LYS A 71 -2.73 -11.09 -12.89
N ASN A 72 -3.16 -9.84 -12.85
CA ASN A 72 -4.53 -9.51 -13.25
C ASN A 72 -4.67 -9.66 -14.78
N PRO A 73 -5.54 -10.58 -15.26
CA PRO A 73 -5.66 -10.85 -16.70
C PRO A 73 -6.33 -9.70 -17.46
N VAL A 74 -7.14 -8.89 -16.78
CA VAL A 74 -7.90 -7.78 -17.38
C VAL A 74 -7.02 -6.56 -17.62
N TYR A 75 -6.25 -6.15 -16.61
CA TYR A 75 -5.47 -4.90 -16.65
C TYR A 75 -3.96 -5.13 -16.78
N ALA A 76 -3.52 -6.39 -16.76
CA ALA A 76 -2.12 -6.81 -16.92
C ALA A 76 -1.16 -6.32 -15.82
N ASN A 77 -1.67 -5.74 -14.73
CA ASN A 77 -0.87 -5.39 -13.56
C ASN A 77 -0.58 -6.62 -12.69
N LEU A 78 0.44 -6.52 -11.86
CA LEU A 78 0.59 -7.45 -10.74
C LEU A 78 -0.58 -7.24 -9.76
N TRP A 79 -0.97 -8.35 -9.13
CA TRP A 79 -1.93 -8.34 -8.04
C TRP A 79 -1.23 -8.93 -6.83
N ILE A 80 -0.85 -8.07 -5.90
CA ILE A 80 -0.07 -8.44 -4.71
C ILE A 80 -0.99 -8.37 -3.50
N GLN A 81 -1.06 -9.46 -2.76
CA GLN A 81 -1.85 -9.55 -1.52
C GLN A 81 -0.98 -10.16 -0.43
N GLY A 82 -1.13 -9.70 0.80
CA GLY A 82 -0.29 -10.14 1.91
C GLY A 82 -0.34 -9.18 3.08
N GLY A 83 0.72 -9.21 3.87
CA GLY A 83 0.85 -8.34 5.03
C GLY A 83 -0.22 -8.60 6.10
N PRO A 84 -0.36 -7.69 7.07
CA PRO A 84 -1.32 -7.84 8.16
C PRO A 84 -2.76 -7.95 7.67
N ARG A 85 -3.11 -7.31 6.55
CA ARG A 85 -4.46 -7.39 5.98
C ARG A 85 -4.82 -8.82 5.60
N ALA A 86 -4.02 -9.48 4.77
CA ALA A 86 -4.34 -10.81 4.30
C ALA A 86 -4.28 -11.87 5.42
N ARG A 87 -3.23 -11.82 6.27
CA ARG A 87 -3.03 -12.86 7.28
C ARG A 87 -3.91 -12.74 8.52
N LYS A 88 -4.47 -11.56 8.79
CA LYS A 88 -5.24 -11.31 10.00
C LYS A 88 -6.67 -10.87 9.73
N MET A 89 -6.87 -9.85 8.89
CA MET A 89 -8.21 -9.33 8.58
C MET A 89 -8.99 -10.22 7.59
N PHE A 90 -8.25 -10.90 6.71
CA PHE A 90 -8.81 -11.82 5.70
C PHE A 90 -8.21 -13.22 5.84
N ALA A 91 -8.00 -13.71 7.10
CA ALA A 91 -7.32 -14.98 7.36
C ALA A 91 -8.00 -16.16 6.66
N ASP A 92 -9.33 -16.21 6.65
CA ASP A 92 -10.13 -17.27 6.02
C ASP A 92 -10.22 -17.13 4.49
N THR A 93 -10.06 -15.91 3.97
CA THR A 93 -10.13 -15.61 2.53
C THR A 93 -9.02 -14.64 2.11
N PRO A 94 -7.73 -15.02 2.16
CA PRO A 94 -6.61 -14.09 1.90
C PRO A 94 -6.64 -13.47 0.49
N SER A 95 -7.28 -14.15 -0.46
CA SER A 95 -7.51 -13.64 -1.83
C SER A 95 -8.50 -12.48 -1.90
N ASP A 96 -9.27 -12.24 -0.85
CA ASP A 96 -10.19 -11.10 -0.77
C ASP A 96 -9.53 -9.85 -0.16
N ALA A 97 -8.29 -9.98 0.35
CA ALA A 97 -7.55 -8.85 0.85
C ALA A 97 -7.28 -7.81 -0.25
N PRO A 98 -7.31 -6.51 0.08
CA PRO A 98 -7.01 -5.46 -0.89
C PRO A 98 -5.63 -5.63 -1.53
N SER A 99 -5.54 -5.28 -2.82
CA SER A 99 -4.26 -5.30 -3.54
C SER A 99 -3.28 -4.28 -2.97
N LEU A 100 -2.03 -4.70 -2.87
CA LEU A 100 -0.90 -3.92 -2.37
C LEU A 100 -0.07 -3.26 -3.48
N ILE A 101 -0.52 -3.27 -4.73
CA ILE A 101 0.17 -2.58 -5.82
C ILE A 101 -0.55 -1.27 -6.16
N LYS A 102 0.19 -0.20 -6.33
CA LYS A 102 -0.31 1.09 -6.80
C LYS A 102 0.61 1.67 -7.88
N ILE A 103 0.10 2.66 -8.60
CA ILE A 103 0.83 3.43 -9.60
C ILE A 103 0.77 4.90 -9.17
N PRO A 104 1.63 5.30 -8.21
CA PRO A 104 1.56 6.63 -7.61
C PRO A 104 2.04 7.75 -8.53
N LEU A 105 2.91 7.45 -9.51
CA LEU A 105 3.40 8.44 -10.45
C LEU A 105 3.11 8.03 -11.88
N VAL A 106 2.61 8.97 -12.66
CA VAL A 106 2.38 8.79 -14.09
C VAL A 106 2.69 10.09 -14.83
N LYS A 107 3.44 10.01 -15.92
CA LYS A 107 3.56 11.11 -16.88
C LYS A 107 2.22 11.25 -17.58
N TRP A 108 1.38 12.14 -17.08
CA TRP A 108 -0.02 12.23 -17.48
C TRP A 108 -0.20 12.53 -18.96
N HIS A 109 -1.19 11.90 -19.55
CA HIS A 109 -1.67 12.18 -20.89
C HIS A 109 -3.21 12.18 -20.88
N ARG A 110 -3.84 12.98 -21.72
CA ARG A 110 -5.30 13.14 -21.78
C ARG A 110 -6.06 11.83 -22.06
N ASP A 111 -5.41 10.86 -22.69
CA ASP A 111 -5.99 9.57 -23.03
C ASP A 111 -5.78 8.51 -21.92
N TYR A 112 -5.26 8.91 -20.77
CA TYR A 112 -5.05 8.04 -19.63
C TYR A 112 -6.20 8.16 -18.63
N VAL A 113 -6.57 7.06 -18.01
CA VAL A 113 -7.59 7.03 -16.96
C VAL A 113 -7.24 6.01 -15.88
N TYR A 114 -7.38 6.39 -14.64
CA TYR A 114 -7.41 5.46 -13.52
C TYR A 114 -8.75 4.72 -13.49
N VAL A 115 -8.72 3.38 -13.37
CA VAL A 115 -9.91 2.54 -13.41
C VAL A 115 -10.41 2.21 -12.00
N SER A 116 -9.47 1.92 -11.09
CA SER A 116 -9.79 1.60 -9.70
C SER A 116 -8.80 2.33 -8.80
N SER A 117 -9.14 3.55 -8.41
CA SER A 117 -8.21 4.42 -7.69
C SER A 117 -6.85 4.44 -8.39
N THR A 118 -5.75 4.40 -7.65
CA THR A 118 -4.39 4.37 -8.20
C THR A 118 -3.84 2.97 -8.49
N HIS A 119 -4.69 1.93 -8.44
CA HIS A 119 -4.25 0.54 -8.65
C HIS A 119 -4.06 0.15 -10.11
N MET A 120 -4.82 0.74 -11.01
CA MET A 120 -4.85 0.35 -12.43
C MET A 120 -5.10 1.56 -13.33
N LEU A 121 -4.39 1.58 -14.45
CA LEU A 121 -4.50 2.59 -15.50
C LEU A 121 -4.92 1.99 -16.84
N LEU A 122 -5.49 2.82 -17.69
CA LEU A 122 -5.59 2.57 -19.12
C LEU A 122 -4.77 3.63 -19.87
N PRO A 123 -4.10 3.26 -20.97
CA PRO A 123 -4.00 1.92 -21.57
C PRO A 123 -3.19 0.93 -20.71
N ARG A 124 -3.48 -0.37 -20.86
CA ARG A 124 -2.92 -1.45 -20.03
C ARG A 124 -1.40 -1.50 -19.93
N GLY A 125 -0.68 -1.03 -20.97
CA GLY A 125 0.78 -0.99 -20.97
C GLY A 125 1.41 -0.18 -19.84
N LEU A 126 0.65 0.73 -19.22
CA LEU A 126 1.07 1.52 -18.07
C LEU A 126 1.14 0.70 -16.77
N ASN A 127 0.46 -0.42 -16.71
CA ASN A 127 0.39 -1.29 -15.53
C ASN A 127 1.53 -2.33 -15.49
N LEU A 128 2.31 -2.45 -16.56
CA LEU A 128 3.36 -3.45 -16.65
C LEU A 128 4.56 -3.07 -15.80
N VAL A 129 4.98 -3.98 -14.91
CA VAL A 129 6.19 -3.86 -14.09
C VAL A 129 7.42 -4.53 -14.74
N TYR A 130 7.21 -5.26 -15.83
CA TYR A 130 8.25 -5.85 -16.66
C TYR A 130 8.19 -5.26 -18.08
N ASP A 131 9.34 -5.16 -18.74
CA ASP A 131 9.42 -4.79 -20.14
C ASP A 131 9.15 -6.00 -21.07
N ALA A 132 9.20 -5.77 -22.36
CA ALA A 132 8.94 -6.84 -23.35
C ALA A 132 10.03 -7.93 -23.35
N ALA A 133 11.24 -7.65 -22.88
CA ALA A 133 12.35 -8.59 -22.77
C ALA A 133 12.36 -9.31 -21.39
N GLY A 134 11.41 -8.99 -20.50
CA GLY A 134 11.32 -9.56 -19.16
C GLY A 134 12.16 -8.84 -18.11
N GLY A 135 12.77 -7.70 -18.45
CA GLY A 135 13.48 -6.86 -17.50
C GLY A 135 12.51 -6.14 -16.54
N GLU A 136 12.92 -5.98 -15.31
CA GLU A 136 12.13 -5.25 -14.30
C GLU A 136 12.17 -3.75 -14.59
N LYS A 137 11.02 -3.10 -14.54
CA LYS A 137 10.93 -1.65 -14.55
C LYS A 137 11.21 -1.11 -13.16
N ALA A 138 11.69 0.13 -13.10
CA ALA A 138 11.85 0.82 -11.84
C ALA A 138 10.53 0.87 -11.08
N ALA A 139 10.59 0.55 -9.79
CA ALA A 139 9.47 0.54 -8.88
C ALA A 139 9.91 1.09 -7.51
N GLY A 140 8.94 1.49 -6.70
CA GLY A 140 9.15 1.97 -5.34
C GLY A 140 8.29 1.22 -4.33
N CYS A 141 8.27 1.77 -3.11
CA CYS A 141 7.37 1.35 -2.06
C CYS A 141 6.50 2.51 -1.60
N LEU A 142 5.30 2.21 -1.12
CA LEU A 142 4.44 3.14 -0.39
C LEU A 142 4.37 2.64 1.06
N LEU A 143 4.99 3.37 1.98
CA LEU A 143 4.80 3.11 3.41
C LEU A 143 3.40 3.59 3.79
N HIS A 144 2.55 2.68 4.22
CA HIS A 144 1.16 2.97 4.53
C HIS A 144 0.95 3.00 6.04
N ALA A 145 0.82 4.20 6.59
CA ALA A 145 0.65 4.45 8.03
C ALA A 145 -0.80 4.23 8.52
N LYS A 146 -1.41 3.12 8.12
CA LYS A 146 -2.81 2.81 8.41
C LYS A 146 -3.04 2.34 9.85
N PHE A 147 -2.14 1.50 10.38
CA PHE A 147 -2.33 0.82 11.65
C PHE A 147 -1.78 1.64 12.83
N LEU A 148 -2.46 2.74 13.12
CA LEU A 148 -2.22 3.63 14.25
C LEU A 148 -3.43 3.60 15.19
N SER A 149 -3.29 4.16 16.39
CA SER A 149 -4.38 4.23 17.38
C SER A 149 -5.66 4.92 16.87
N THR A 150 -5.54 5.76 15.85
CA THR A 150 -6.68 6.44 15.19
C THR A 150 -7.52 5.52 14.29
N LEU A 151 -6.99 4.34 13.94
CA LEU A 151 -7.71 3.41 13.05
C LEU A 151 -9.04 2.95 13.64
N THR A 152 -9.09 2.68 14.95
CA THR A 152 -10.33 2.21 15.61
C THR A 152 -11.46 3.23 15.48
N ALA A 153 -11.17 4.52 15.68
CA ALA A 153 -12.16 5.59 15.49
C ALA A 153 -12.57 5.72 14.02
N LYS A 154 -11.59 5.69 13.09
CA LYS A 154 -11.84 5.73 11.64
C LYS A 154 -12.72 4.56 11.20
N VAL A 155 -12.47 3.35 11.68
CA VAL A 155 -13.28 2.17 11.38
C VAL A 155 -14.71 2.34 11.87
N ALA A 156 -14.93 2.85 13.08
CA ALA A 156 -16.27 3.11 13.62
C ALA A 156 -17.04 4.13 12.77
N ASP A 157 -16.40 5.22 12.36
CA ASP A 157 -16.99 6.24 11.48
C ASP A 157 -17.37 5.66 10.11
N GLU A 158 -16.51 4.86 9.51
CA GLU A 158 -16.74 4.28 8.20
C GLU A 158 -17.86 3.24 8.18
N LEU A 159 -18.03 2.48 9.25
CA LEU A 159 -19.15 1.56 9.41
C LEU A 159 -20.51 2.29 9.46
N VAL A 160 -20.52 3.54 9.93
CA VAL A 160 -21.74 4.38 9.93
C VAL A 160 -21.98 5.00 8.56
N ARG A 161 -20.92 5.45 7.87
CA ARG A 161 -21.04 6.16 6.57
C ARG A 161 -21.37 5.26 5.40
N VAL A 162 -20.90 4.01 5.41
CA VAL A 162 -21.06 2.98 4.35
C VAL A 162 -20.73 3.54 2.94
N GLN A 163 -19.70 4.39 2.83
CA GLN A 163 -19.34 5.09 1.58
C GLN A 163 -18.20 4.42 0.80
N HIS A 164 -17.62 3.33 1.32
CA HIS A 164 -16.48 2.66 0.70
C HIS A 164 -16.87 1.53 -0.25
N PHE A 165 -15.93 1.22 -1.18
CA PHE A 165 -16.02 0.12 -2.11
C PHE A 165 -16.43 -1.19 -1.40
N ALA A 166 -17.25 -2.01 -2.08
CA ALA A 166 -17.75 -3.29 -1.58
C ALA A 166 -18.51 -3.19 -0.23
N ASP A 167 -19.37 -2.16 -0.06
CA ASP A 167 -20.24 -1.98 1.12
C ASP A 167 -19.48 -1.96 2.46
N GLY A 168 -18.24 -1.48 2.45
CA GLY A 168 -17.41 -1.38 3.66
C GLY A 168 -16.90 -2.71 4.21
N ARG A 169 -16.88 -3.78 3.39
CA ARG A 169 -16.42 -5.12 3.79
C ARG A 169 -15.03 -5.11 4.45
N GLU A 170 -14.12 -4.30 3.92
CA GLU A 170 -12.78 -4.13 4.47
C GLU A 170 -12.84 -3.60 5.90
N TYR A 171 -13.63 -2.57 6.17
CA TYR A 171 -13.76 -1.97 7.50
C TYR A 171 -14.47 -2.87 8.50
N LYS A 172 -15.40 -3.72 8.06
CA LYS A 172 -16.02 -4.75 8.91
C LYS A 172 -14.97 -5.75 9.36
N ALA A 173 -14.16 -6.26 8.43
CA ALA A 173 -13.06 -7.18 8.76
C ALA A 173 -12.06 -6.56 9.74
N TYR A 174 -11.72 -5.28 9.58
CA TYR A 174 -10.87 -4.56 10.54
C TYR A 174 -11.52 -4.45 11.91
N ALA A 175 -12.79 -4.05 11.99
CA ALA A 175 -13.49 -3.89 13.25
C ALA A 175 -13.53 -5.18 14.06
N GLU A 176 -13.85 -6.28 13.42
CA GLU A 176 -13.92 -7.61 14.04
C GLU A 176 -12.55 -8.05 14.54
N THR A 177 -11.56 -8.05 13.67
CA THR A 177 -10.20 -8.50 14.00
C THR A 177 -9.55 -7.66 15.09
N LEU A 178 -9.60 -6.32 14.97
CA LEU A 178 -8.92 -5.45 15.92
C LEU A 178 -9.60 -5.38 17.29
N ARG A 179 -10.88 -5.70 17.36
CA ARG A 179 -11.59 -5.86 18.64
C ARG A 179 -11.13 -7.12 19.40
N GLU A 180 -10.84 -8.21 18.66
CA GLU A 180 -10.43 -9.49 19.25
C GLU A 180 -8.93 -9.48 19.57
N ASP A 181 -8.11 -9.06 18.63
CA ASP A 181 -6.66 -9.03 18.80
C ASP A 181 -6.02 -7.88 17.98
N PRO A 182 -5.76 -6.75 18.63
CA PRO A 182 -5.16 -5.58 17.98
C PRO A 182 -3.65 -5.68 17.78
N ASP A 183 -3.00 -6.79 18.14
CA ASP A 183 -1.58 -7.01 17.91
C ASP A 183 -1.34 -7.60 16.52
N LEU A 184 -0.58 -6.89 15.71
CA LEU A 184 -0.22 -7.30 14.34
C LEU A 184 1.15 -7.97 14.25
N TRP A 185 1.85 -8.15 15.37
CA TRP A 185 3.17 -8.78 15.39
C TRP A 185 3.12 -10.25 14.93
N CYS A 186 4.10 -10.65 14.14
CA CYS A 186 4.26 -12.04 13.69
C CYS A 186 5.73 -12.35 13.37
N LYS A 187 6.01 -13.58 12.95
CA LYS A 187 7.37 -14.00 12.56
C LYS A 187 7.97 -13.26 11.35
N TRP A 188 7.14 -12.59 10.56
CA TRP A 188 7.55 -11.79 9.39
C TRP A 188 7.76 -10.31 9.74
N SER A 189 7.49 -9.91 10.99
CA SER A 189 7.60 -8.52 11.41
C SER A 189 9.05 -8.08 11.46
N GLU A 190 9.40 -7.11 10.62
CA GLU A 190 10.71 -6.47 10.60
C GLU A 190 10.58 -4.98 10.85
N LYS A 191 11.58 -4.41 11.52
CA LYS A 191 11.63 -2.99 11.76
C LYS A 191 12.12 -2.27 10.51
N TYR A 192 11.36 -1.28 10.07
CA TYR A 192 11.81 -0.37 9.02
C TYR A 192 13.02 0.44 9.51
N SER A 193 14.10 0.37 8.79
CA SER A 193 15.28 1.22 8.96
C SER A 193 15.45 2.04 7.67
N ASN A 194 15.66 3.33 7.80
CA ASN A 194 15.98 4.16 6.64
C ASN A 194 17.20 3.58 5.90
N TRP A 195 17.16 3.69 4.60
CA TRP A 195 18.24 3.31 3.69
C TRP A 195 19.43 4.22 3.86
#